data_60238e78c29768f8d4aef7b88aad8521
#
_entry.id   60238e78c29768f8d4aef7b88aad8521
#
_cell.length_a   1.000
_cell.length_b   1.000
_cell.length_c   1.000
_cell.angle_alpha   90.00
_cell.angle_beta   90.00
_cell.angle_gamma   90.00
#
_symmetry.space_group_name_H-M   'P 1'
#
loop_
_entity.id
_entity.type
_entity.pdbx_description
1 polymer ?
#
loop_
_entity_poly.entity_id
_entity_poly.type
_entity_poly.pdbx_seq_one_letter_code
_entity_poly.pdbx_strand_id
1 'polypeptide(L)'
;MNRVDLRSDTVTKPTDEMRAVMSTAPVGDDVFGEDSTVIELQNRMASLLGKEAGLFVPSGTMSNAIAIRCHTQPGDEIITEENSHIYVYEGGGYAALSGCSVALVPSEVGIMEVTNVESKIRKSVDSKSHYPNGTLVCLENTSNRGGGTFYPQGNIDGIA
;
A
#
# COMPACT_ATOMS: atom_id res chain seq x y z
N MET A 1 -7.19 -32.56 -14.55
CA MET A 1 -5.99 -31.91 -14.03
C MET A 1 -6.40 -30.62 -13.35
N ASN A 2 -6.11 -30.46 -12.07
CA ASN A 2 -6.30 -29.17 -11.41
C ASN A 2 -5.29 -28.18 -11.98
N ARG A 3 -5.77 -27.12 -12.63
CA ARG A 3 -4.93 -26.07 -13.17
C ARG A 3 -4.50 -25.16 -12.01
N VAL A 4 -3.20 -25.02 -11.82
CA VAL A 4 -2.63 -24.03 -10.89
C VAL A 4 -2.64 -22.68 -11.57
N ASP A 5 -3.25 -21.68 -10.94
CA ASP A 5 -3.33 -20.32 -11.44
C ASP A 5 -2.56 -19.37 -10.51
N LEU A 6 -1.45 -18.83 -11.00
CA LEU A 6 -0.55 -17.96 -10.27
C LEU A 6 -0.51 -16.53 -10.83
N ARG A 7 -1.54 -16.12 -11.59
CA ARG A 7 -1.59 -14.79 -12.22
C ARG A 7 -1.69 -13.64 -11.23
N SER A 8 -2.43 -13.83 -10.13
CA SER A 8 -2.70 -12.82 -9.13
C SER A 8 -3.29 -13.47 -7.87
N ASP A 9 -3.09 -12.87 -6.72
CA ASP A 9 -3.78 -13.19 -5.47
C ASP A 9 -5.31 -13.04 -5.61
N THR A 10 -5.77 -12.13 -6.46
CA THR A 10 -7.19 -11.86 -6.70
C THR A 10 -7.97 -13.03 -7.32
N VAL A 11 -7.30 -14.03 -7.89
CA VAL A 11 -7.95 -15.24 -8.42
C VAL A 11 -8.15 -16.32 -7.37
N THR A 12 -7.64 -16.15 -6.16
CA THR A 12 -7.84 -17.07 -5.04
C THR A 12 -9.29 -17.08 -4.59
N LYS A 13 -9.73 -18.22 -4.07
CA LYS A 13 -11.12 -18.39 -3.62
C LYS A 13 -11.12 -18.78 -2.15
N PRO A 14 -12.14 -18.34 -1.39
CA PRO A 14 -12.29 -18.79 -0.01
C PRO A 14 -12.49 -20.30 0.05
N THR A 15 -11.95 -20.93 1.10
CA THR A 15 -12.18 -22.36 1.39
C THR A 15 -13.61 -22.60 1.86
N ASP A 16 -14.01 -23.87 1.98
CA ASP A 16 -15.35 -24.20 2.46
C ASP A 16 -15.53 -23.78 3.94
N GLU A 17 -14.49 -23.89 4.74
CA GLU A 17 -14.48 -23.40 6.13
C GLU A 17 -14.65 -21.89 6.20
N MET A 18 -13.93 -21.13 5.36
CA MET A 18 -14.10 -19.68 5.26
C MET A 18 -15.54 -19.32 4.88
N ARG A 19 -16.13 -20.04 3.91
CA ARG A 19 -17.52 -19.80 3.49
C ARG A 19 -18.51 -20.08 4.61
N ALA A 20 -18.29 -21.14 5.39
CA ALA A 20 -19.12 -21.47 6.54
C ALA A 20 -19.06 -20.37 7.62
N VAL A 21 -17.87 -19.87 7.93
CA VAL A 21 -17.70 -18.75 8.89
C VAL A 21 -18.39 -17.50 8.38
N MET A 22 -18.18 -17.13 7.10
CA MET A 22 -18.83 -15.95 6.52
C MET A 22 -20.36 -16.02 6.57
N SER A 23 -20.95 -17.21 6.41
CA SER A 23 -22.41 -17.37 6.43
C SER A 23 -23.05 -17.21 7.81
N THR A 24 -22.26 -17.30 8.88
CA THR A 24 -22.72 -17.25 10.28
C THR A 24 -22.11 -16.11 11.09
N ALA A 25 -21.20 -15.35 10.49
CA ALA A 25 -20.56 -14.23 11.17
C ALA A 25 -21.62 -13.19 11.60
N PRO A 26 -21.56 -12.70 12.85
CA PRO A 26 -22.39 -11.57 13.25
C PRO A 26 -21.99 -10.33 12.45
N VAL A 27 -22.99 -9.57 12.06
CA VAL A 27 -22.84 -8.31 11.33
C VAL A 27 -23.55 -7.20 12.08
N GLY A 28 -23.11 -5.97 11.90
CA GLY A 28 -23.69 -4.77 12.49
C GLY A 28 -23.42 -3.54 11.64
N ASP A 29 -23.96 -2.41 12.05
CA ASP A 29 -23.73 -1.16 11.37
C ASP A 29 -22.36 -0.58 11.74
N ASP A 30 -21.52 -0.36 10.73
CA ASP A 30 -20.16 0.15 10.92
C ASP A 30 -20.16 1.63 11.35
N VAL A 31 -21.14 2.41 10.90
CA VAL A 31 -21.28 3.84 11.27
C VAL A 31 -21.52 4.01 12.77
N PHE A 32 -22.29 3.11 13.38
CA PHE A 32 -22.54 3.10 14.80
C PHE A 32 -21.52 2.28 15.61
N GLY A 33 -20.55 1.66 14.94
CA GLY A 33 -19.55 0.81 15.59
C GLY A 33 -20.15 -0.48 16.17
N GLU A 34 -21.15 -1.06 15.52
CA GLU A 34 -21.88 -2.23 16.00
C GLU A 34 -21.45 -3.54 15.31
N ASP A 35 -20.62 -3.47 14.26
CA ASP A 35 -20.10 -4.68 13.61
C ASP A 35 -18.95 -5.29 14.41
N SER A 36 -19.31 -6.24 15.27
CA SER A 36 -18.35 -6.91 16.15
C SER A 36 -17.26 -7.69 15.38
N THR A 37 -17.56 -8.21 14.20
CA THR A 37 -16.62 -8.96 13.38
C THR A 37 -15.55 -8.05 12.79
N VAL A 38 -15.93 -6.88 12.28
CA VAL A 38 -14.99 -5.86 11.78
C VAL A 38 -14.14 -5.33 12.93
N ILE A 39 -14.74 -5.01 14.07
CA ILE A 39 -14.02 -4.52 15.26
C ILE A 39 -12.98 -5.54 15.73
N GLU A 40 -13.35 -6.83 15.81
CA GLU A 40 -12.41 -7.89 16.18
C GLU A 40 -11.24 -8.01 15.20
N LEU A 41 -11.51 -7.95 13.88
CA LEU A 41 -10.47 -7.96 12.85
C LEU A 41 -9.49 -6.81 13.04
N GLN A 42 -9.97 -5.59 13.20
CA GLN A 42 -9.16 -4.40 13.40
C GLN A 42 -8.27 -4.52 14.65
N ASN A 43 -8.84 -4.92 15.79
CA ASN A 43 -8.12 -5.11 17.04
C ASN A 43 -7.07 -6.22 16.94
N ARG A 44 -7.41 -7.33 16.30
CA ARG A 44 -6.49 -8.45 16.10
C ARG A 44 -5.30 -8.06 15.24
N MET A 45 -5.52 -7.33 14.15
CA MET A 45 -4.44 -6.88 13.28
C MET A 45 -3.56 -5.83 13.95
N ALA A 46 -4.15 -4.88 14.68
CA ALA A 46 -3.40 -3.92 15.47
C ALA A 46 -2.50 -4.62 16.50
N SER A 47 -3.05 -5.57 17.27
CA SER A 47 -2.30 -6.34 18.25
C SER A 47 -1.19 -7.18 17.63
N LEU A 48 -1.47 -7.88 16.51
CA LEU A 48 -0.49 -8.71 15.81
C LEU A 48 0.72 -7.92 15.34
N LEU A 49 0.50 -6.68 14.89
CA LEU A 49 1.52 -5.80 14.35
C LEU A 49 2.09 -4.82 15.37
N GLY A 50 1.65 -4.89 16.64
CA GLY A 50 2.09 -3.97 17.70
C GLY A 50 1.73 -2.50 17.41
N LYS A 51 0.58 -2.25 16.77
CA LYS A 51 0.09 -0.92 16.41
C LYS A 51 -1.06 -0.50 17.32
N GLU A 52 -1.30 0.80 17.40
CA GLU A 52 -2.34 1.40 18.23
C GLU A 52 -3.74 1.02 17.73
N ALA A 53 -3.96 1.00 16.43
CA ALA A 53 -5.25 0.72 15.82
C ALA A 53 -5.08 0.07 14.44
N GLY A 54 -6.15 -0.54 13.94
CA GLY A 54 -6.30 -1.02 12.58
C GLY A 54 -7.56 -0.43 11.96
N LEU A 55 -7.56 -0.26 10.65
CA LEU A 55 -8.72 0.18 9.89
C LEU A 55 -9.03 -0.84 8.79
N PHE A 56 -10.20 -1.43 8.82
CA PHE A 56 -10.70 -2.26 7.73
C PHE A 56 -11.20 -1.37 6.58
N VAL A 57 -10.83 -1.73 5.36
CA VAL A 57 -11.32 -1.08 4.13
C VAL A 57 -11.64 -2.15 3.09
N PRO A 58 -12.61 -1.90 2.20
CA PRO A 58 -13.11 -2.90 1.26
C PRO A 58 -12.14 -3.25 0.13
N SER A 59 -11.06 -2.51 -0.06
CA SER A 59 -10.07 -2.80 -1.10
C SER A 59 -8.67 -2.29 -0.75
N GLY A 60 -7.63 -2.95 -1.31
CA GLY A 60 -6.25 -2.48 -1.21
C GLY A 60 -6.04 -1.11 -1.85
N THR A 61 -6.69 -0.83 -2.98
CA THR A 61 -6.66 0.49 -3.63
C THR A 61 -7.15 1.60 -2.70
N MET A 62 -8.22 1.36 -1.95
CA MET A 62 -8.71 2.32 -0.95
C MET A 62 -7.71 2.49 0.19
N SER A 63 -7.10 1.39 0.66
CA SER A 63 -6.06 1.42 1.69
C SER A 63 -4.88 2.31 1.26
N ASN A 64 -4.37 2.09 0.05
CA ASN A 64 -3.26 2.87 -0.50
C ASN A 64 -3.64 4.36 -0.66
N ALA A 65 -4.83 4.66 -1.15
CA ALA A 65 -5.31 6.03 -1.30
C ALA A 65 -5.38 6.77 0.05
N ILE A 66 -5.90 6.11 1.08
CA ILE A 66 -5.96 6.65 2.45
C ILE A 66 -4.55 6.85 3.01
N ALA A 67 -3.66 5.84 2.88
CA ALA A 67 -2.30 5.93 3.39
C ALA A 67 -1.53 7.10 2.75
N ILE A 68 -1.58 7.23 1.43
CA ILE A 68 -0.94 8.35 0.73
C ILE A 68 -1.54 9.69 1.21
N ARG A 69 -2.86 9.79 1.28
CA ARG A 69 -3.52 11.02 1.69
C ARG A 69 -3.21 11.44 3.12
N CYS A 70 -3.04 10.48 4.05
CA CYS A 70 -2.70 10.76 5.45
C CYS A 70 -1.27 11.27 5.62
N HIS A 71 -0.36 10.94 4.70
CA HIS A 71 1.06 11.27 4.80
C HIS A 71 1.52 12.37 3.84
N THR A 72 0.61 12.95 3.05
CA THR A 72 0.95 13.96 2.04
C THR A 72 -0.03 15.12 2.02
N GLN A 73 0.39 16.22 1.38
CA GLN A 73 -0.44 17.36 1.05
C GLN A 73 -0.43 17.60 -0.46
N PRO A 74 -1.44 18.28 -1.03
CA PRO A 74 -1.42 18.67 -2.43
C PRO A 74 -0.15 19.47 -2.77
N GLY A 75 0.54 19.03 -3.82
CA GLY A 75 1.82 19.60 -4.23
C GLY A 75 3.03 18.81 -3.78
N ASP A 76 2.88 17.84 -2.88
CA ASP A 76 3.94 16.92 -2.52
C ASP A 76 4.26 15.91 -3.62
N GLU A 77 5.38 15.23 -3.48
CA GLU A 77 5.81 14.16 -4.37
C GLU A 77 5.96 12.85 -3.60
N ILE A 78 5.35 11.79 -4.12
CA ILE A 78 5.62 10.43 -3.67
C ILE A 78 6.75 9.82 -4.51
N ILE A 79 7.55 8.96 -3.88
CA ILE A 79 8.64 8.23 -4.54
C ILE A 79 8.25 6.75 -4.51
N THR A 80 8.24 6.10 -5.67
CA THR A 80 7.86 4.69 -5.77
C THR A 80 8.55 4.01 -6.95
N GLU A 81 8.55 2.69 -6.96
CA GLU A 81 9.07 1.90 -8.07
C GLU A 81 8.18 2.07 -9.32
N GLU A 82 8.79 2.10 -10.50
CA GLU A 82 8.13 2.44 -11.78
C GLU A 82 7.02 1.49 -12.22
N ASN A 83 7.01 0.25 -11.71
CA ASN A 83 6.00 -0.76 -11.98
C ASN A 83 5.09 -1.04 -10.77
N SER A 84 5.21 -0.25 -9.69
CA SER A 84 4.41 -0.44 -8.49
C SER A 84 2.91 -0.33 -8.78
N HIS A 85 2.11 -1.06 -8.00
CA HIS A 85 0.66 -1.14 -8.17
C HIS A 85 0.00 0.23 -8.08
N ILE A 86 0.41 1.06 -7.11
CA ILE A 86 -0.14 2.41 -6.90
C ILE A 86 0.07 3.33 -8.10
N TYR A 87 1.13 3.12 -8.86
CA TYR A 87 1.42 3.89 -10.05
C TYR A 87 0.69 3.36 -11.30
N VAL A 88 0.73 2.03 -11.50
CA VAL A 88 0.29 1.41 -12.77
C VAL A 88 -1.21 1.10 -12.77
N TYR A 89 -1.80 0.68 -11.63
CA TYR A 89 -3.12 0.05 -11.62
C TYR A 89 -4.21 0.79 -10.83
N GLU A 90 -3.89 1.86 -10.13
CA GLU A 90 -4.86 2.55 -9.27
C GLU A 90 -5.40 3.85 -9.87
N GLY A 91 -5.41 3.96 -11.20
CA GLY A 91 -6.06 5.07 -11.90
C GLY A 91 -5.44 6.46 -11.61
N GLY A 92 -4.17 6.52 -11.17
CA GLY A 92 -3.54 7.77 -10.78
C GLY A 92 -4.11 8.36 -9.49
N GLY A 93 -4.57 7.51 -8.57
CA GLY A 93 -5.20 7.91 -7.30
C GLY A 93 -4.34 8.85 -6.46
N TYR A 94 -3.02 8.68 -6.45
CA TYR A 94 -2.07 9.58 -5.78
C TYR A 94 -2.19 11.04 -6.27
N ALA A 95 -2.45 11.23 -7.56
CA ALA A 95 -2.65 12.56 -8.13
C ALA A 95 -4.11 13.04 -7.95
N ALA A 96 -5.08 12.19 -8.29
CA ALA A 96 -6.49 12.57 -8.29
C ALA A 96 -7.06 12.83 -6.89
N LEU A 97 -6.65 12.06 -5.88
CA LEU A 97 -7.19 12.12 -4.52
C LEU A 97 -6.30 12.89 -3.55
N SER A 98 -4.98 12.84 -3.76
CA SER A 98 -4.02 13.45 -2.84
C SER A 98 -3.32 14.68 -3.44
N GLY A 99 -3.43 14.91 -4.75
CA GLY A 99 -2.79 16.03 -5.42
C GLY A 99 -1.27 15.93 -5.50
N CYS A 100 -0.73 14.70 -5.44
CA CYS A 100 0.71 14.47 -5.45
C CYS A 100 1.26 14.29 -6.86
N SER A 101 2.50 14.73 -7.07
CA SER A 101 3.34 14.25 -8.16
C SER A 101 4.02 12.92 -7.78
N VAL A 102 4.70 12.30 -8.75
CA VAL A 102 5.41 11.04 -8.52
C VAL A 102 6.81 11.09 -9.11
N ALA A 103 7.80 10.66 -8.33
CA ALA A 103 9.16 10.37 -8.77
C ALA A 103 9.33 8.85 -8.87
N LEU A 104 9.62 8.36 -10.06
CA LEU A 104 9.77 6.94 -10.33
C LEU A 104 11.20 6.48 -10.15
N VAL A 105 11.37 5.36 -9.49
CA VAL A 105 12.65 4.67 -9.28
C VAL A 105 12.65 3.40 -10.13
N PRO A 106 13.58 3.26 -11.08
CA PRO A 106 13.68 2.03 -11.86
C PRO A 106 14.21 0.89 -10.99
N SER A 107 13.72 -0.32 -11.27
CA SER A 107 14.22 -1.55 -10.67
C SER A 107 14.06 -2.73 -11.63
N GLU A 108 14.79 -3.82 -11.38
CA GLU A 108 14.66 -5.04 -12.20
C GLU A 108 13.52 -5.94 -11.74
N VAL A 109 13.31 -5.99 -10.41
CA VAL A 109 12.38 -6.95 -9.77
C VAL A 109 11.46 -6.31 -8.72
N GLY A 110 11.21 -5.02 -8.83
CA GLY A 110 10.33 -4.28 -7.91
C GLY A 110 10.99 -3.84 -6.60
N ILE A 111 12.32 -4.06 -6.44
CA ILE A 111 13.08 -3.67 -5.26
C ILE A 111 13.93 -2.45 -5.62
N MET A 112 13.65 -1.32 -4.98
CA MET A 112 14.41 -0.10 -5.17
C MET A 112 15.70 -0.14 -4.36
N GLU A 113 16.81 0.27 -4.96
CA GLU A 113 18.06 0.50 -4.26
C GLU A 113 18.01 1.80 -3.45
N VAL A 114 18.56 1.78 -2.24
CA VAL A 114 18.57 2.95 -1.31
C VAL A 114 19.11 4.20 -2.01
N THR A 115 20.24 4.09 -2.69
CA THR A 115 20.86 5.21 -3.42
C THR A 115 20.00 5.78 -4.54
N ASN A 116 19.20 4.93 -5.19
CA ASN A 116 18.27 5.36 -6.23
C ASN A 116 17.09 6.12 -5.63
N VAL A 117 16.58 5.67 -4.50
CA VAL A 117 15.53 6.39 -3.75
C VAL A 117 16.06 7.75 -3.28
N GLU A 118 17.23 7.77 -2.65
CA GLU A 118 17.88 8.98 -2.15
C GLU A 118 18.05 10.03 -3.25
N SER A 119 18.45 9.61 -4.44
CA SER A 119 18.62 10.49 -5.62
C SER A 119 17.32 11.17 -6.07
N LYS A 120 16.15 10.66 -5.67
CA LYS A 120 14.83 11.21 -6.00
C LYS A 120 14.27 12.13 -4.93
N ILE A 121 14.82 12.11 -3.73
CA ILE A 121 14.37 12.97 -2.64
C ILE A 121 14.75 14.43 -2.97
N ARG A 122 13.74 15.24 -3.18
CA ARG A 122 13.86 16.67 -3.44
C ARG A 122 13.22 17.45 -2.29
N LYS A 123 13.81 18.58 -1.95
CA LYS A 123 13.26 19.50 -0.95
C LYS A 123 13.22 20.90 -1.52
N SER A 124 12.08 21.54 -1.52
CA SER A 124 11.89 22.88 -2.07
C SER A 124 12.77 23.93 -1.37
N VAL A 125 13.05 23.75 -0.07
CA VAL A 125 13.90 24.63 0.72
C VAL A 125 15.35 24.67 0.23
N ASP A 126 15.86 23.55 -0.31
CA ASP A 126 17.25 23.41 -0.72
C ASP A 126 17.54 24.11 -2.07
N SER A 127 16.50 24.34 -2.88
CA SER A 127 16.64 24.82 -4.26
C SER A 127 16.08 26.21 -4.52
N LYS A 128 15.56 26.89 -3.51
CA LYS A 128 14.78 28.14 -3.63
C LYS A 128 13.57 28.04 -4.56
N SER A 129 12.86 26.86 -4.63
CA SER A 129 12.32 26.62 -5.90
C SER A 129 11.02 25.89 -5.94
N HIS A 130 10.68 25.68 -7.00
CA HIS A 130 9.65 25.12 -7.85
C HIS A 130 9.67 23.56 -7.89
N TYR A 131 10.51 22.88 -7.12
CA TYR A 131 10.44 21.41 -6.94
C TYR A 131 9.40 21.04 -5.91
N PRO A 132 8.60 19.98 -6.14
CA PRO A 132 7.79 19.39 -5.09
C PRO A 132 8.67 18.78 -3.99
N ASN A 133 8.16 18.71 -2.77
CA ASN A 133 8.84 17.99 -1.70
C ASN A 133 8.61 16.48 -1.85
N GLY A 134 9.68 15.71 -1.89
CA GLY A 134 9.63 14.25 -1.76
C GLY A 134 9.34 13.89 -0.31
N THR A 135 8.06 13.66 0.02
CA THR A 135 7.59 13.50 1.39
C THR A 135 7.29 12.07 1.79
N LEU A 136 7.06 11.20 0.80
CA LEU A 136 6.65 9.83 1.06
C LEU A 136 7.34 8.87 0.10
N VAL A 137 7.99 7.84 0.64
CA VAL A 137 8.45 6.68 -0.14
C VAL A 137 7.44 5.55 0.02
N CYS A 138 6.97 5.00 -1.10
CA CYS A 138 6.04 3.90 -1.13
C CYS A 138 6.75 2.63 -1.61
N LEU A 139 6.72 1.58 -0.79
CA LEU A 139 7.28 0.27 -1.10
C LEU A 139 6.13 -0.72 -1.36
N GLU A 140 6.27 -1.54 -2.40
CA GLU A 140 5.34 -2.63 -2.70
C GLU A 140 5.91 -3.96 -2.22
N ASN A 141 5.28 -4.56 -1.21
CA ASN A 141 5.72 -5.81 -0.62
C ASN A 141 4.51 -6.76 -0.44
N THR A 142 4.38 -7.78 -1.28
CA THR A 142 5.28 -8.26 -2.35
C THR A 142 5.03 -7.56 -3.68
N SER A 143 6.08 -7.37 -4.50
CA SER A 143 5.94 -6.77 -5.82
C SER A 143 5.30 -7.74 -6.83
N ASN A 144 4.12 -7.39 -7.34
CA ASN A 144 3.40 -8.20 -8.30
C ASN A 144 4.18 -8.33 -9.62
N ARG A 145 4.60 -7.23 -10.21
CA ARG A 145 5.37 -7.22 -11.46
C ARG A 145 6.80 -7.73 -11.30
N GLY A 146 7.35 -7.65 -10.11
CA GLY A 146 8.63 -8.26 -9.77
C GLY A 146 8.59 -9.78 -9.64
N GLY A 147 7.41 -10.41 -9.79
CA GLY A 147 7.25 -11.86 -9.68
C GLY A 147 7.03 -12.35 -8.25
N GLY A 148 6.50 -11.50 -7.37
CA GLY A 148 6.26 -11.81 -5.95
C GLY A 148 7.51 -11.61 -5.08
N THR A 149 8.42 -10.78 -5.51
CA THR A 149 9.60 -10.41 -4.73
C THR A 149 9.21 -9.62 -3.48
N PHE A 150 10.02 -9.77 -2.45
CA PHE A 150 9.88 -9.03 -1.19
C PHE A 150 11.16 -8.27 -0.86
N TYR A 151 11.00 -7.13 -0.21
CA TYR A 151 12.15 -6.34 0.23
C TYR A 151 12.90 -7.06 1.35
N PRO A 152 14.24 -7.24 1.24
CA PRO A 152 15.06 -7.58 2.39
C PRO A 152 14.93 -6.51 3.47
N GLN A 153 14.88 -6.91 4.76
CA GLN A 153 14.72 -5.96 5.86
C GLN A 153 15.76 -4.83 5.83
N GLY A 154 17.01 -5.16 5.51
CA GLY A 154 18.08 -4.16 5.41
C GLY A 154 17.86 -3.09 4.34
N ASN A 155 17.12 -3.40 3.26
CA ASN A 155 16.73 -2.39 2.27
C ASN A 155 15.66 -1.47 2.83
N ILE A 156 14.68 -2.03 3.53
CA ILE A 156 13.62 -1.23 4.18
C ILE A 156 14.23 -0.28 5.19
N ASP A 157 15.10 -0.79 6.06
CA ASP A 157 15.78 -0.01 7.10
C ASP A 157 16.69 1.07 6.50
N GLY A 158 17.29 0.80 5.35
CA GLY A 158 18.14 1.77 4.64
C GLY A 158 17.36 2.87 3.93
N ILE A 159 16.09 2.62 3.58
CA ILE A 159 15.20 3.61 2.96
C ILE A 159 14.49 4.46 4.01
N ALA A 160 14.22 3.89 5.20
CA ALA A 160 13.51 4.56 6.30
C ALA A 160 14.38 5.59 7.01
#